data_f7521a71ea0dad08faf0667b6709796c
#
_entry.id   f7521a71ea0dad08faf0667b6709796c
#
_cell.length_a   1.000
_cell.length_b   1.000
_cell.length_c   1.000
_cell.angle_alpha   90.00
_cell.angle_beta   90.00
_cell.angle_gamma   90.00
#
_symmetry.space_group_name_H-M   'P 1'
#
loop_
_entity.id
_entity.type
_entity.pdbx_description
1 polymer ?
#
loop_
_entity_poly.entity_id
_entity_poly.type
_entity_poly.pdbx_seq_one_letter_code
_entity_poly.pdbx_strand_id
1 'polypeptide(L)'
;MVKKKMVKKKVVKNAPVKVQKSMIKEALLDINQEISNIIKDRKNLEKQISSSSLSIDKAREAQKQLQEKIAKLLSKEAALKEKNSRLAGKESQLGDRLAKIEKIKSELGGI
;
A
#
# COMPACT_ATOMS: atom_id res chain seq x y z
N MET A 1 78.82 -18.48 7.80
CA MET A 1 78.10 -17.28 7.41
C MET A 1 76.79 -17.58 6.66
N VAL A 2 76.87 -18.51 5.69
CA VAL A 2 75.66 -18.87 4.90
C VAL A 2 74.60 -19.52 5.74
N LYS A 3 74.93 -20.39 6.70
CA LYS A 3 73.98 -21.00 7.63
C LYS A 3 73.27 -19.97 8.55
N LYS A 4 73.99 -18.94 9.04
CA LYS A 4 73.40 -17.86 9.85
C LYS A 4 72.43 -17.04 9.08
N LYS A 5 72.68 -16.70 7.83
CA LYS A 5 71.77 -16.00 6.94
C LYS A 5 70.48 -16.79 6.64
N MET A 6 70.64 -18.12 6.43
CA MET A 6 69.51 -19.01 6.21
C MET A 6 68.64 -19.14 7.46
N VAL A 7 69.23 -19.26 8.64
CA VAL A 7 68.49 -19.30 9.92
C VAL A 7 67.75 -18.02 10.18
N LYS A 8 68.36 -16.86 9.93
CA LYS A 8 67.70 -15.55 10.05
C LYS A 8 66.51 -15.43 9.09
N LYS A 9 66.66 -15.88 7.85
CA LYS A 9 65.57 -15.90 6.87
C LYS A 9 64.43 -16.79 7.31
N LYS A 10 64.68 -17.98 7.85
CA LYS A 10 63.64 -18.87 8.39
C LYS A 10 62.90 -18.25 9.56
N VAL A 11 63.60 -17.64 10.51
CA VAL A 11 63.00 -16.98 11.68
C VAL A 11 62.14 -15.82 11.24
N VAL A 12 62.59 -14.99 10.31
CA VAL A 12 61.84 -13.85 9.79
C VAL A 12 60.61 -14.31 8.98
N LYS A 13 60.70 -15.40 8.24
CA LYS A 13 59.55 -15.96 7.52
C LYS A 13 58.51 -16.60 8.45
N ASN A 14 58.92 -17.27 9.52
CA ASN A 14 58.00 -17.94 10.44
C ASN A 14 57.14 -16.94 11.25
N ALA A 15 57.72 -15.86 11.74
CA ALA A 15 56.98 -14.83 12.48
C ALA A 15 55.88 -14.14 11.62
N PRO A 16 56.16 -13.67 10.38
CA PRO A 16 55.14 -13.13 9.50
C PRO A 16 54.02 -14.11 9.13
N VAL A 17 54.36 -15.39 8.93
CA VAL A 17 53.37 -16.44 8.57
C VAL A 17 52.40 -16.69 9.73
N LYS A 18 52.85 -16.74 10.98
CA LYS A 18 51.99 -16.88 12.16
C LYS A 18 51.05 -15.68 12.33
N VAL A 19 51.56 -14.47 12.19
CA VAL A 19 50.79 -13.25 12.26
C VAL A 19 49.77 -13.21 11.13
N GLN A 20 50.13 -13.57 9.92
CA GLN A 20 49.24 -13.67 8.78
C GLN A 20 48.11 -14.68 8.98
N LYS A 21 48.43 -15.87 9.52
CA LYS A 21 47.41 -16.90 9.85
C LYS A 21 46.43 -16.39 10.90
N SER A 22 46.89 -15.70 11.93
CA SER A 22 46.04 -15.11 12.95
C SER A 22 45.13 -14.02 12.37
N MET A 23 45.67 -13.14 11.53
CA MET A 23 44.91 -12.11 10.83
C MET A 23 43.87 -12.70 9.87
N ILE A 24 44.23 -13.76 9.15
CA ILE A 24 43.33 -14.48 8.26
C ILE A 24 42.18 -15.13 9.04
N LYS A 25 42.47 -15.76 10.19
CA LYS A 25 41.45 -16.34 11.06
C LYS A 25 40.46 -15.27 11.56
N GLU A 26 40.98 -14.14 12.04
CA GLU A 26 40.15 -13.02 12.49
C GLU A 26 39.30 -12.50 11.35
N ALA A 27 39.86 -12.29 10.16
CA ALA A 27 39.15 -11.86 8.99
C ALA A 27 38.05 -12.84 8.60
N LEU A 28 38.34 -14.16 8.65
CA LEU A 28 37.33 -15.19 8.37
C LEU A 28 36.20 -15.20 9.40
N LEU A 29 36.49 -15.00 10.68
CA LEU A 29 35.49 -14.90 11.72
C LEU A 29 34.61 -13.67 11.50
N ASP A 30 35.19 -12.53 11.17
CA ASP A 30 34.46 -11.31 10.89
C ASP A 30 33.58 -11.48 9.65
N ILE A 31 34.11 -12.08 8.59
CA ILE A 31 33.34 -12.36 7.36
C ILE A 31 32.19 -13.31 7.66
N ASN A 32 32.42 -14.39 8.41
CA ASN A 32 31.36 -15.33 8.77
C ASN A 32 30.29 -14.69 9.63
N GLN A 33 30.67 -13.79 10.54
CA GLN A 33 29.73 -13.06 11.36
C GLN A 33 28.90 -12.09 10.51
N GLU A 34 29.54 -11.40 9.57
CA GLU A 34 28.84 -10.53 8.62
C GLU A 34 27.88 -11.30 7.75
N ILE A 35 28.29 -12.45 7.23
CA ILE A 35 27.41 -13.33 6.45
C ILE A 35 26.20 -13.75 7.28
N SER A 36 26.41 -14.13 8.53
CA SER A 36 25.32 -14.49 9.44
C SER A 36 24.35 -13.33 9.66
N ASN A 37 24.87 -12.13 9.86
CA ASN A 37 24.07 -10.92 10.01
C ASN A 37 23.28 -10.59 8.75
N ILE A 38 23.90 -10.69 7.60
CA ILE A 38 23.26 -10.48 6.30
C ILE A 38 22.13 -11.49 6.08
N ILE A 39 22.34 -12.76 6.41
CA ILE A 39 21.31 -13.79 6.30
C ILE A 39 20.12 -13.47 7.21
N LYS A 40 20.36 -13.04 8.45
CA LYS A 40 19.29 -12.63 9.38
C LYS A 40 18.53 -11.43 8.86
N ASP A 41 19.25 -10.41 8.40
CA ASP A 41 18.66 -9.19 7.86
C ASP A 41 17.81 -9.50 6.62
N ARG A 42 18.33 -10.35 5.74
CA ARG A 42 17.60 -10.80 4.55
C ARG A 42 16.31 -11.52 4.91
N LYS A 43 16.35 -12.43 5.90
CA LYS A 43 15.13 -13.11 6.38
C LYS A 43 14.12 -12.13 6.95
N ASN A 44 14.59 -11.16 7.73
CA ASN A 44 13.72 -10.14 8.29
C ASN A 44 13.08 -9.28 7.21
N LEU A 45 13.85 -8.89 6.19
CA LEU A 45 13.34 -8.15 5.04
C LEU A 45 12.34 -8.97 4.24
N GLU A 46 12.59 -10.25 4.03
CA GLU A 46 11.65 -11.15 3.35
C GLU A 46 10.32 -11.24 4.10
N LYS A 47 10.35 -11.32 5.44
CA LYS A 47 9.15 -11.28 6.27
C LYS A 47 8.40 -9.96 6.15
N GLN A 48 9.13 -8.85 6.17
CA GLN A 48 8.54 -7.52 6.02
C GLN A 48 7.90 -7.35 4.64
N ILE A 49 8.56 -7.84 3.60
CA ILE A 49 8.03 -7.83 2.23
C ILE A 49 6.74 -8.65 2.16
N SER A 50 6.73 -9.86 2.71
CA SER A 50 5.55 -10.72 2.74
C SER A 50 4.39 -10.06 3.48
N SER A 51 4.66 -9.49 4.65
CA SER A 51 3.66 -8.77 5.44
C SER A 51 3.13 -7.55 4.71
N SER A 52 4.02 -6.78 4.08
CA SER A 52 3.66 -5.61 3.28
C SER A 52 2.82 -6.01 2.06
N SER A 53 3.17 -7.11 1.38
CA SER A 53 2.41 -7.63 0.25
C SER A 53 0.99 -8.04 0.64
N LEU A 54 0.83 -8.68 1.80
CA LEU A 54 -0.49 -9.02 2.34
C LEU A 54 -1.30 -7.77 2.65
N SER A 55 -0.67 -6.74 3.22
CA SER A 55 -1.32 -5.46 3.50
C SER A 55 -1.77 -4.77 2.23
N ILE A 56 -0.95 -4.81 1.18
CA ILE A 56 -1.30 -4.27 -0.14
C ILE A 56 -2.50 -5.01 -0.73
N ASP A 57 -2.52 -6.34 -0.65
CA ASP A 57 -3.62 -7.15 -1.16
C ASP A 57 -4.94 -6.84 -0.43
N LYS A 58 -4.88 -6.70 0.89
CA LYS A 58 -6.04 -6.30 1.71
C LYS A 58 -6.52 -4.90 1.35
N ALA A 59 -5.60 -3.97 1.15
CA ALA A 59 -5.93 -2.60 0.76
C ALA A 59 -6.59 -2.57 -0.63
N ARG A 60 -6.09 -3.35 -1.57
CA ARG A 60 -6.68 -3.49 -2.92
C ARG A 60 -8.08 -4.07 -2.87
N GLU A 61 -8.30 -5.09 -2.06
CA GLU A 61 -9.63 -5.68 -1.86
C GLU A 61 -10.60 -4.68 -1.24
N ALA A 62 -10.18 -3.95 -0.22
CA ALA A 62 -10.97 -2.90 0.38
C ALA A 62 -11.30 -1.79 -0.61
N GLN A 63 -10.35 -1.40 -1.44
CA GLN A 63 -10.54 -0.41 -2.51
C GLN A 63 -11.57 -0.89 -3.53
N LYS A 64 -11.49 -2.16 -3.92
CA LYS A 64 -12.46 -2.76 -4.84
C LYS A 64 -13.88 -2.72 -4.27
N GLN A 65 -14.04 -3.10 -3.00
CA GLN A 65 -15.33 -3.04 -2.31
C GLN A 65 -15.87 -1.62 -2.21
N LEU A 66 -15.01 -0.65 -1.93
CA LEU A 66 -15.38 0.77 -1.90
C LEU A 66 -15.81 1.26 -3.27
N GLN A 67 -15.13 0.89 -4.33
CA GLN A 67 -15.51 1.23 -5.70
C GLN A 67 -16.87 0.66 -6.07
N GLU A 68 -17.17 -0.58 -5.67
CA GLU A 68 -18.47 -1.20 -5.87
C GLU A 68 -19.58 -0.44 -5.11
N LYS A 69 -19.32 -0.04 -3.86
CA LYS A 69 -20.25 0.77 -3.07
C LYS A 69 -20.49 2.13 -3.71
N ILE A 70 -19.45 2.78 -4.17
CA ILE A 70 -19.54 4.06 -4.86
C ILE A 70 -20.41 3.92 -6.12
N ALA A 71 -20.20 2.89 -6.92
CA ALA A 71 -20.99 2.61 -8.10
C ALA A 71 -22.48 2.44 -7.77
N LYS A 72 -22.80 1.68 -6.71
CA LYS A 72 -24.17 1.49 -6.22
C LYS A 72 -24.80 2.80 -5.74
N LEU A 73 -24.04 3.60 -4.99
CA LEU A 73 -24.52 4.88 -4.50
C LEU A 73 -24.77 5.88 -5.63
N LEU A 74 -23.89 5.92 -6.63
CA LEU A 74 -24.08 6.77 -7.81
C LEU A 74 -25.33 6.34 -8.59
N SER A 75 -25.58 5.06 -8.72
CA SER A 75 -26.78 4.51 -9.36
C SER A 75 -28.05 4.91 -8.59
N LYS A 76 -28.04 4.80 -7.26
CA LYS A 76 -29.14 5.23 -6.40
C LYS A 76 -29.37 6.74 -6.50
N GLU A 77 -28.31 7.52 -6.50
CA GLU A 77 -28.38 8.97 -6.64
C GLU A 77 -29.06 9.36 -7.95
N ALA A 78 -28.64 8.73 -9.05
CA ALA A 78 -29.24 8.97 -10.37
C ALA A 78 -30.71 8.60 -10.39
N ALA A 79 -31.08 7.46 -9.80
CA ALA A 79 -32.47 7.02 -9.71
C ALA A 79 -33.33 7.98 -8.86
N LEU A 80 -32.78 8.47 -7.74
CA LEU A 80 -33.48 9.42 -6.87
C LEU A 80 -33.65 10.80 -7.53
N LYS A 81 -32.63 11.25 -8.27
CA LYS A 81 -32.73 12.51 -9.04
C LYS A 81 -33.81 12.41 -10.10
N GLU A 82 -33.88 11.30 -10.82
CA GLU A 82 -34.94 11.07 -11.80
C GLU A 82 -36.32 11.03 -11.15
N LYS A 83 -36.46 10.35 -10.01
CA LYS A 83 -37.66 10.28 -9.26
C LYS A 83 -38.11 11.68 -8.79
N ASN A 84 -37.17 12.47 -8.24
CA ASN A 84 -37.42 13.82 -7.82
C ASN A 84 -37.88 14.70 -8.98
N SER A 85 -37.26 14.56 -10.14
CA SER A 85 -37.66 15.28 -11.36
C SER A 85 -39.10 14.95 -11.77
N ARG A 86 -39.48 13.67 -11.73
CA ARG A 86 -40.84 13.22 -12.03
C ARG A 86 -41.84 13.73 -11.03
N LEU A 87 -41.50 13.71 -9.74
CA LEU A 87 -42.37 14.22 -8.67
C LEU A 87 -42.56 15.74 -8.77
N ALA A 88 -41.50 16.47 -9.07
CA ALA A 88 -41.54 17.88 -9.30
C ALA A 88 -42.43 18.23 -10.50
N GLY A 89 -42.35 17.44 -11.57
CA GLY A 89 -43.20 17.56 -12.74
C GLY A 89 -44.69 17.33 -12.40
N LYS A 90 -44.99 16.31 -11.60
CA LYS A 90 -46.34 16.02 -11.12
C LYS A 90 -46.86 17.14 -10.21
N GLU A 91 -46.05 17.65 -9.31
CA GLU A 91 -46.41 18.78 -8.44
C GLU A 91 -46.75 20.00 -9.27
N SER A 92 -45.94 20.32 -10.29
CA SER A 92 -46.17 21.41 -11.20
C SER A 92 -47.52 21.27 -11.94
N GLN A 93 -47.80 20.05 -12.45
CA GLN A 93 -49.06 19.75 -13.12
C GLN A 93 -50.27 19.91 -12.19
N LEU A 94 -50.14 19.42 -10.97
CA LEU A 94 -51.22 19.59 -9.96
C LEU A 94 -51.41 21.04 -9.58
N GLY A 95 -50.34 21.81 -9.47
CA GLY A 95 -50.40 23.24 -9.24
C GLY A 95 -51.14 23.99 -10.35
N ASP A 96 -50.85 23.63 -11.60
CA ASP A 96 -51.51 24.19 -12.78
C ASP A 96 -53.00 23.85 -12.82
N ARG A 97 -53.36 22.60 -12.50
CA ARG A 97 -54.72 22.14 -12.39
C ARG A 97 -55.49 22.88 -11.29
N LEU A 98 -54.85 23.01 -10.13
CA LEU A 98 -55.45 23.73 -9.01
C LEU A 98 -55.70 25.20 -9.36
N ALA A 99 -54.75 25.86 -10.00
CA ALA A 99 -54.88 27.23 -10.45
C ALA A 99 -56.05 27.39 -11.44
N LYS A 100 -56.17 26.46 -12.38
CA LYS A 100 -57.30 26.44 -13.33
C LYS A 100 -58.64 26.25 -12.63
N ILE A 101 -58.72 25.33 -11.67
CA ILE A 101 -59.95 25.08 -10.90
C ILE A 101 -60.32 26.30 -10.06
N GLU A 102 -59.37 26.93 -9.41
CA GLU A 102 -59.59 28.16 -8.62
C GLU A 102 -60.02 29.30 -9.48
N LYS A 103 -59.50 29.46 -10.68
CA LYS A 103 -59.90 30.46 -11.64
C LYS A 103 -61.34 30.24 -12.09
N ILE A 104 -61.72 29.02 -12.44
CA ILE A 104 -63.10 28.68 -12.83
C ILE A 104 -64.04 28.91 -11.68
N LYS A 105 -63.66 28.50 -10.47
CA LYS A 105 -64.45 28.70 -9.27
C LYS A 105 -64.69 30.17 -8.97
N SER A 106 -63.64 30.99 -9.15
CA SER A 106 -63.74 32.45 -9.00
C SER A 106 -64.65 33.07 -10.05
N GLU A 107 -64.55 32.64 -11.29
CA GLU A 107 -65.41 33.13 -12.37
C GLU A 107 -66.89 32.75 -12.12
N LEU A 108 -67.13 31.50 -11.70
CA LEU A 108 -68.45 31.02 -11.36
C LEU A 108 -69.02 31.74 -10.12
N GLY A 109 -68.22 32.05 -9.13
CA GLY A 109 -68.63 32.79 -7.92
C GLY A 109 -68.93 34.24 -8.17
N GLY A 110 -68.42 34.79 -9.29
CA GLY A 110 -68.72 36.15 -9.70
C GLY A 110 -70.07 36.34 -10.45
N ILE A 111 -70.69 35.21 -10.77
CA ILE A 111 -72.01 35.19 -11.38
C ILE A 111 -73.08 35.25 -10.31
#